data_a47318a5e83a9d0203f7e9c991acc3b3
#
_entry.id   a47318a5e83a9d0203f7e9c991acc3b3
#
_cell.length_a   1.000
_cell.length_b   1.000
_cell.length_c   1.000
_cell.angle_alpha   90.00
_cell.angle_beta   90.00
_cell.angle_gamma   90.00
#
_symmetry.space_group_name_H-M   'P 1'
#
loop_
_entity.id
_entity.type
_entity.pdbx_description
1 polymer ?
#
loop_
_entity_poly.entity_id
_entity_poly.type
_entity_poly.pdbx_seq_one_letter_code
_entity_poly.pdbx_strand_id
1 'polypeptide(L)'
;MNRQGLHAVAADYVFDGSTRHENASVVIEGSKVKCVLPQSELPADLRTHRLPAGAWLAPGFLDLQVNGGGDVLFNDSPTPETIITIAGAHRKFGTTALLPTFITDTREKMRAAMVAVREALDRESSVLGVHLEGPFLSPEKAGVHDPGLMRVPDEADLEMLCSEWRGQLLVTLAP
;
A
#
# COMPACT_ATOMS: atom_id res chain seq x y z
N MET A 1 31.16 15.79 -6.34
CA MET A 1 30.11 14.87 -5.86
C MET A 1 29.57 14.10 -7.03
N ASN A 2 29.58 12.76 -6.92
CA ASN A 2 29.09 11.90 -8.00
C ASN A 2 27.57 12.04 -8.08
N ARG A 3 27.03 12.67 -9.16
CA ARG A 3 25.60 12.96 -9.35
C ARG A 3 24.87 11.84 -10.10
N GLN A 4 25.47 10.65 -10.21
CA GLN A 4 24.81 9.50 -10.83
C GLN A 4 23.56 9.12 -10.05
N GLY A 5 22.40 9.16 -10.72
CA GLY A 5 21.09 8.85 -10.13
C GLY A 5 20.36 10.02 -9.48
N LEU A 6 20.92 11.24 -9.50
CA LEU A 6 20.26 12.44 -8.97
C LEU A 6 19.40 13.08 -10.07
N HIS A 7 18.13 13.33 -9.77
CA HIS A 7 17.20 14.05 -10.64
C HIS A 7 16.15 14.78 -9.80
N ALA A 8 15.39 15.67 -10.43
CA ALA A 8 14.32 16.41 -9.77
C ALA A 8 12.99 16.31 -10.52
N VAL A 9 11.91 16.42 -9.79
CA VAL A 9 10.56 16.65 -10.33
C VAL A 9 10.10 18.01 -9.83
N ALA A 10 9.81 18.93 -10.74
CA ALA A 10 9.38 20.29 -10.45
C ALA A 10 7.88 20.43 -10.69
N ALA A 11 7.19 21.13 -9.77
CA ALA A 11 5.76 21.39 -9.84
C ALA A 11 5.45 22.80 -9.32
N ASP A 12 4.31 23.35 -9.72
CA ASP A 12 3.84 24.63 -9.18
C ASP A 12 3.53 24.50 -7.69
N TYR A 13 3.04 23.34 -7.28
CA TYR A 13 2.75 23.02 -5.89
C TYR A 13 3.36 21.68 -5.49
N VAL A 14 4.10 21.66 -4.39
CA VAL A 14 4.62 20.43 -3.76
C VAL A 14 4.07 20.35 -2.33
N PHE A 15 3.41 19.26 -1.99
CA PHE A 15 3.03 18.92 -0.62
C PHE A 15 3.97 17.83 -0.10
N ASP A 16 4.69 18.11 0.98
CA ASP A 16 5.70 17.16 1.51
C ASP A 16 5.15 16.18 2.57
N GLY A 17 3.83 16.23 2.80
CA GLY A 17 3.14 15.47 3.84
C GLY A 17 2.74 16.35 5.03
N SER A 18 3.28 17.57 5.15
CA SER A 18 2.98 18.53 6.22
C SER A 18 2.77 19.95 5.70
N THR A 19 3.58 20.38 4.76
CA THR A 19 3.66 21.76 4.28
C THR A 19 3.48 21.82 2.77
N ARG A 20 2.76 22.85 2.32
CA ARG A 20 2.65 23.21 0.90
C ARG A 20 3.78 24.16 0.53
N HIS A 21 4.53 23.80 -0.50
CA HIS A 21 5.58 24.62 -1.12
C HIS A 21 5.11 25.06 -2.50
N GLU A 22 5.30 26.34 -2.84
CA GLU A 22 5.01 26.87 -4.16
C GLU A 22 6.28 26.96 -5.00
N ASN A 23 6.18 26.70 -6.32
CA ASN A 23 7.31 26.69 -7.24
C ASN A 23 8.50 25.88 -6.72
N ALA A 24 8.22 24.64 -6.28
CA ALA A 24 9.21 23.78 -5.66
C ALA A 24 9.52 22.54 -6.49
N SER A 25 10.54 21.83 -6.08
CA SER A 25 10.98 20.59 -6.70
C SER A 25 11.35 19.55 -5.66
N VAL A 26 11.00 18.32 -5.93
CA VAL A 26 11.44 17.15 -5.17
C VAL A 26 12.71 16.62 -5.83
N VAL A 27 13.80 16.61 -5.08
CA VAL A 27 15.09 16.04 -5.53
C VAL A 27 15.14 14.57 -5.10
N ILE A 28 15.44 13.70 -6.05
CA ILE A 28 15.44 12.25 -5.89
C ILE A 28 16.85 11.71 -6.17
N GLU A 29 17.32 10.84 -5.29
CA GLU A 29 18.59 10.13 -5.42
C GLU A 29 18.32 8.62 -5.45
N GLY A 30 18.48 8.01 -6.61
CA GLY A 30 18.04 6.62 -6.82
C GLY A 30 16.55 6.46 -6.62
N SER A 31 16.12 5.72 -5.60
CA SER A 31 14.71 5.48 -5.24
C SER A 31 14.23 6.29 -4.04
N LYS A 32 15.02 7.26 -3.55
CA LYS A 32 14.70 8.00 -2.32
C LYS A 32 14.55 9.48 -2.58
N VAL A 33 13.56 10.10 -1.95
CA VAL A 33 13.45 11.55 -1.83
C VAL A 33 14.60 12.05 -0.96
N LYS A 34 15.38 12.99 -1.49
CA LYS A 34 16.51 13.61 -0.80
C LYS A 34 16.11 14.89 -0.08
N CYS A 35 15.40 15.76 -0.78
CA CYS A 35 14.90 17.03 -0.22
C CYS A 35 13.83 17.65 -1.14
N VAL A 36 13.15 18.65 -0.60
CA VAL A 36 12.31 19.59 -1.36
C VAL A 36 13.04 20.93 -1.37
N LEU A 37 13.17 21.55 -2.55
CA LEU A 37 13.85 22.84 -2.74
C LEU A 37 12.99 23.77 -3.58
N PRO A 38 13.09 25.09 -3.39
CA PRO A 38 12.60 26.07 -4.36
C PRO A 38 13.20 25.81 -5.75
N GLN A 39 12.43 25.98 -6.81
CA GLN A 39 12.95 25.80 -8.18
C GLN A 39 14.15 26.70 -8.51
N SER A 40 14.22 27.87 -7.89
CA SER A 40 15.34 28.82 -8.05
C SER A 40 16.66 28.32 -7.44
N GLU A 41 16.61 27.35 -6.56
CA GLU A 41 17.79 26.77 -5.89
C GLU A 41 18.29 25.49 -6.56
N LEU A 42 17.58 25.00 -7.60
CA LEU A 42 18.03 23.83 -8.33
C LEU A 42 19.31 24.11 -9.10
N PRO A 43 20.30 23.22 -9.07
CA PRO A 43 21.45 23.29 -9.96
C PRO A 43 21.01 23.29 -11.43
N ALA A 44 21.57 24.19 -12.24
CA ALA A 44 21.18 24.37 -13.65
C ALA A 44 21.44 23.09 -14.50
N ASP A 45 22.39 22.27 -14.09
CA ASP A 45 22.79 21.02 -14.75
C ASP A 45 22.04 19.79 -14.20
N LEU A 46 21.12 19.96 -13.22
CA LEU A 46 20.35 18.85 -12.68
C LEU A 46 19.23 18.46 -13.65
N ARG A 47 19.21 17.17 -14.03
CA ARG A 47 18.10 16.63 -14.83
C ARG A 47 16.78 16.85 -14.09
N THR A 48 15.91 17.68 -14.64
CA THR A 48 14.64 18.05 -14.02
C THR A 48 13.47 17.73 -14.95
N HIS A 49 12.52 16.96 -14.46
CA HIS A 49 11.21 16.76 -15.09
C HIS A 49 10.25 17.79 -14.54
N ARG A 50 9.69 18.65 -15.41
CA ARG A 50 8.70 19.66 -15.02
C ARG A 50 7.31 19.14 -15.31
N LEU A 51 6.45 19.15 -14.29
CA LEU A 51 5.03 18.83 -14.43
C LEU A 51 4.28 19.97 -15.15
N PRO A 52 3.10 19.69 -15.72
CA PRO A 52 2.23 20.72 -16.32
C PRO A 52 1.90 21.84 -15.33
N ALA A 53 1.57 23.02 -15.88
CA ALA A 53 1.14 24.16 -15.07
C ALA A 53 -0.09 23.81 -14.22
N GLY A 54 -0.10 24.27 -12.98
CA GLY A 54 -1.14 23.98 -12.00
C GLY A 54 -1.04 22.57 -11.36
N ALA A 55 -0.05 21.76 -11.75
CA ALA A 55 0.10 20.42 -11.20
C ALA A 55 0.56 20.46 -9.73
N TRP A 56 0.04 19.50 -8.97
CA TRP A 56 0.45 19.20 -7.60
C TRP A 56 1.32 17.95 -7.58
N LEU A 57 2.40 18.00 -6.82
CA LEU A 57 3.19 16.83 -6.47
C LEU A 57 3.03 16.57 -4.98
N ALA A 58 2.63 15.36 -4.61
CA ALA A 58 2.40 14.95 -3.23
C ALA A 58 2.91 13.51 -3.01
N PRO A 59 3.12 13.08 -1.76
CA PRO A 59 3.28 11.65 -1.47
C PRO A 59 2.08 10.87 -1.99
N GLY A 60 2.33 9.67 -2.53
CA GLY A 60 1.27 8.77 -2.92
C GLY A 60 0.45 8.27 -1.72
N PHE A 61 -0.77 7.84 -1.96
CA PHE A 61 -1.61 7.28 -0.92
C PHE A 61 -1.05 5.95 -0.41
N LEU A 62 -1.14 5.79 0.90
CA LEU A 62 -0.93 4.52 1.59
C LEU A 62 -2.31 3.99 1.99
N ASP A 63 -2.78 2.93 1.35
CA ASP A 63 -4.10 2.37 1.58
C ASP A 63 -3.99 1.10 2.44
N LEU A 64 -4.53 1.15 3.65
CA LEU A 64 -4.42 0.06 4.62
C LEU A 64 -5.58 -0.94 4.54
N GLN A 65 -6.59 -0.67 3.70
CA GLN A 65 -7.76 -1.54 3.55
C GLN A 65 -8.27 -1.56 2.11
N VAL A 66 -7.82 -2.57 1.34
CA VAL A 66 -8.18 -2.73 -0.07
C VAL A 66 -8.68 -4.15 -0.31
N ASN A 67 -9.99 -4.32 -0.44
CA ASN A 67 -10.63 -5.63 -0.62
C ASN A 67 -10.61 -6.12 -2.07
N GLY A 68 -10.53 -5.20 -3.03
CA GLY A 68 -10.55 -5.52 -4.45
C GLY A 68 -10.22 -4.34 -5.34
N GLY A 69 -10.21 -4.57 -6.64
CA GLY A 69 -9.98 -3.57 -7.69
C GLY A 69 -9.67 -4.23 -9.02
N GLY A 70 -9.97 -3.55 -10.15
CA GLY A 70 -9.76 -4.12 -11.47
C GLY A 70 -10.65 -5.32 -11.74
N ASP A 71 -11.89 -5.26 -11.27
CA ASP A 71 -12.93 -6.27 -11.41
C ASP A 71 -12.65 -7.61 -10.68
N VAL A 72 -11.75 -7.60 -9.68
CA VAL A 72 -11.47 -8.78 -8.85
C VAL A 72 -11.56 -8.44 -7.37
N LEU A 73 -11.95 -9.46 -6.56
CA LEU A 73 -11.95 -9.42 -5.10
C LEU A 73 -10.90 -10.38 -4.55
N PHE A 74 -10.19 -9.96 -3.51
CA PHE A 74 -9.13 -10.78 -2.92
C PHE A 74 -9.69 -12.06 -2.27
N ASN A 75 -10.86 -12.00 -1.63
CA ASN A 75 -11.51 -13.17 -1.04
C ASN A 75 -11.97 -14.22 -2.06
N ASP A 76 -12.38 -13.77 -3.26
CA ASP A 76 -12.84 -14.71 -4.29
C ASP A 76 -11.70 -15.55 -4.85
N SER A 77 -10.54 -14.92 -5.01
CA SER A 77 -9.35 -15.57 -5.56
C SER A 77 -8.09 -15.06 -4.86
N PRO A 78 -7.70 -15.64 -3.71
CA PRO A 78 -6.52 -15.21 -2.97
C PRO A 78 -5.24 -15.70 -3.63
N THR A 79 -4.85 -15.02 -4.73
CA THR A 79 -3.65 -15.31 -5.52
C THR A 79 -2.76 -14.08 -5.67
N PRO A 80 -1.46 -14.25 -5.93
CA PRO A 80 -0.56 -13.14 -6.21
C PRO A 80 -1.02 -12.30 -7.40
N GLU A 81 -1.58 -12.92 -8.43
CA GLU A 81 -2.09 -12.26 -9.63
C GLU A 81 -3.26 -11.33 -9.31
N THR A 82 -4.17 -11.76 -8.45
CA THR A 82 -5.28 -10.94 -7.96
C THR A 82 -4.75 -9.70 -7.22
N ILE A 83 -3.78 -9.89 -6.33
CA ILE A 83 -3.16 -8.79 -5.57
C ILE A 83 -2.49 -7.78 -6.52
N ILE A 84 -1.74 -8.26 -7.52
CA ILE A 84 -1.07 -7.40 -8.51
C ILE A 84 -2.09 -6.63 -9.35
N THR A 85 -3.21 -7.27 -9.72
CA THR A 85 -4.31 -6.63 -10.45
C THR A 85 -4.93 -5.50 -9.61
N ILE A 86 -5.22 -5.77 -8.34
CA ILE A 86 -5.74 -4.78 -7.39
C ILE A 86 -4.77 -3.60 -7.27
N ALA A 87 -3.49 -3.87 -7.03
CA ALA A 87 -2.46 -2.84 -6.90
C ALA A 87 -2.37 -1.95 -8.15
N GLY A 88 -2.40 -2.57 -9.34
CA GLY A 88 -2.42 -1.87 -10.63
C GLY A 88 -3.66 -0.98 -10.83
N ALA A 89 -4.83 -1.40 -10.34
CA ALA A 89 -6.06 -0.62 -10.41
C ALA A 89 -5.99 0.63 -9.53
N HIS A 90 -5.56 0.49 -8.28
CA HIS A 90 -5.46 1.60 -7.33
C HIS A 90 -4.34 2.58 -7.65
N ARG A 91 -3.23 2.11 -8.26
CA ARG A 91 -2.13 2.97 -8.72
C ARG A 91 -2.58 4.07 -9.67
N LYS A 92 -3.58 3.81 -10.51
CA LYS A 92 -4.16 4.81 -11.43
C LYS A 92 -4.76 6.03 -10.72
N PHE A 93 -5.08 5.88 -9.44
CA PHE A 93 -5.67 6.92 -8.60
C PHE A 93 -4.70 7.48 -7.55
N GLY A 94 -3.41 7.12 -7.64
CA GLY A 94 -2.37 7.69 -6.80
C GLY A 94 -2.00 6.85 -5.57
N THR A 95 -2.53 5.65 -5.40
CA THR A 95 -2.09 4.71 -4.37
C THR A 95 -0.72 4.16 -4.75
N THR A 96 0.29 4.38 -3.91
CA THR A 96 1.67 3.93 -4.11
C THR A 96 2.05 2.78 -3.19
N ALA A 97 1.25 2.55 -2.16
CA ALA A 97 1.43 1.41 -1.26
C ALA A 97 0.08 0.97 -0.68
N LEU A 98 -0.12 -0.33 -0.48
CA LEU A 98 -1.37 -0.87 0.03
C LEU A 98 -1.18 -2.17 0.83
N LEU A 99 -2.21 -2.47 1.65
CA LEU A 99 -2.43 -3.78 2.25
C LEU A 99 -3.68 -4.40 1.60
N PRO A 100 -3.53 -5.44 0.76
CA PRO A 100 -4.69 -6.23 0.32
C PRO A 100 -5.39 -6.77 1.56
N THR A 101 -6.72 -6.57 1.61
CA THR A 101 -7.52 -6.91 2.77
C THR A 101 -8.31 -8.19 2.52
N PHE A 102 -8.09 -9.17 3.36
CA PHE A 102 -8.82 -10.42 3.37
C PHE A 102 -9.83 -10.39 4.51
N ILE A 103 -11.14 -10.40 4.17
CA ILE A 103 -12.21 -10.38 5.16
C ILE A 103 -12.49 -11.78 5.69
N THR A 104 -13.36 -11.88 6.70
CA THR A 104 -13.80 -13.12 7.32
C THR A 104 -14.11 -14.23 6.30
N ASP A 105 -13.39 -15.34 6.42
CA ASP A 105 -13.55 -16.57 5.62
C ASP A 105 -12.99 -17.76 6.42
N THR A 106 -12.90 -18.94 5.80
CA THR A 106 -12.32 -20.13 6.43
C THR A 106 -10.83 -19.94 6.72
N ARG A 107 -10.31 -20.71 7.68
CA ARG A 107 -8.87 -20.68 8.03
C ARG A 107 -7.99 -21.08 6.84
N GLU A 108 -8.46 -22.03 6.04
CA GLU A 108 -7.75 -22.50 4.85
C GLU A 108 -7.57 -21.38 3.84
N LYS A 109 -8.63 -20.62 3.54
CA LYS A 109 -8.55 -19.48 2.63
C LYS A 109 -7.71 -18.34 3.22
N MET A 110 -7.81 -18.08 4.51
CA MET A 110 -6.96 -17.08 5.18
C MET A 110 -5.47 -17.44 5.05
N ARG A 111 -5.11 -18.73 5.23
CA ARG A 111 -3.74 -19.21 4.99
C ARG A 111 -3.33 -19.04 3.54
N ALA A 112 -4.20 -19.36 2.59
CA ALA A 112 -3.94 -19.18 1.16
C ALA A 112 -3.70 -17.70 0.83
N ALA A 113 -4.49 -16.79 1.40
CA ALA A 113 -4.32 -15.35 1.25
C ALA A 113 -2.95 -14.88 1.79
N MET A 114 -2.54 -15.35 2.96
CA MET A 114 -1.23 -15.03 3.52
C MET A 114 -0.08 -15.54 2.65
N VAL A 115 -0.20 -16.75 2.09
CA VAL A 115 0.81 -17.29 1.14
C VAL A 115 0.87 -16.42 -0.12
N ALA A 116 -0.29 -16.08 -0.70
CA ALA A 116 -0.37 -15.23 -1.89
C ALA A 116 0.29 -13.87 -1.68
N VAL A 117 0.10 -13.25 -0.51
CA VAL A 117 0.75 -11.99 -0.17
C VAL A 117 2.26 -12.13 -0.08
N ARG A 118 2.78 -13.20 0.54
CA ARG A 118 4.24 -13.45 0.59
C ARG A 118 4.87 -13.49 -0.81
N GLU A 119 4.19 -14.12 -1.76
CA GLU A 119 4.65 -14.18 -3.15
C GLU A 119 4.52 -12.81 -3.85
N ALA A 120 3.43 -12.08 -3.58
CA ALA A 120 3.20 -10.76 -4.15
C ALA A 120 4.24 -9.72 -3.68
N LEU A 121 4.74 -9.81 -2.44
CA LEU A 121 5.79 -8.94 -1.89
C LEU A 121 7.09 -8.94 -2.72
N ASP A 122 7.39 -10.03 -3.43
CA ASP A 122 8.57 -10.12 -4.28
C ASP A 122 8.32 -9.60 -5.70
N ARG A 123 7.06 -9.46 -6.10
CA ARG A 123 6.65 -9.19 -7.48
C ARG A 123 6.08 -7.78 -7.66
N GLU A 124 5.56 -7.19 -6.59
CA GLU A 124 4.86 -5.89 -6.61
C GLU A 124 5.27 -5.04 -5.40
N SER A 125 6.10 -4.03 -5.65
CA SER A 125 6.69 -3.20 -4.61
C SER A 125 5.70 -2.31 -3.85
N SER A 126 4.50 -2.09 -4.38
CA SER A 126 3.45 -1.35 -3.69
C SER A 126 2.67 -2.19 -2.67
N VAL A 127 2.84 -3.51 -2.67
CA VAL A 127 2.27 -4.39 -1.63
C VAL A 127 3.18 -4.34 -0.41
N LEU A 128 2.65 -3.91 0.74
CA LEU A 128 3.43 -3.81 1.99
C LEU A 128 3.25 -5.01 2.93
N GLY A 129 2.21 -5.80 2.73
CA GLY A 129 1.82 -6.89 3.60
C GLY A 129 0.36 -7.24 3.41
N VAL A 130 -0.33 -7.65 4.47
CA VAL A 130 -1.74 -8.04 4.46
C VAL A 130 -2.51 -7.37 5.60
N HIS A 131 -3.77 -7.05 5.34
CA HIS A 131 -4.75 -6.74 6.36
C HIS A 131 -5.74 -7.91 6.47
N LEU A 132 -5.86 -8.50 7.65
CA LEU A 132 -6.86 -9.51 7.99
C LEU A 132 -8.01 -8.84 8.76
N GLU A 133 -9.16 -8.67 8.13
CA GLU A 133 -10.35 -8.10 8.74
C GLU A 133 -11.28 -9.22 9.18
N GLY A 134 -11.10 -9.67 10.39
CA GLY A 134 -11.71 -10.88 10.90
C GLY A 134 -10.86 -12.13 10.62
N PRO A 135 -11.38 -13.33 10.96
CA PRO A 135 -12.73 -13.67 11.43
C PRO A 135 -12.98 -13.41 12.93
N PHE A 136 -12.10 -12.74 13.63
CA PHE A 136 -12.14 -12.52 15.07
C PHE A 136 -12.96 -11.27 15.40
N LEU A 137 -14.19 -11.23 14.88
CA LEU A 137 -15.13 -10.12 15.01
C LEU A 137 -16.36 -10.53 15.82
N SER A 138 -17.06 -9.55 16.37
CA SER A 138 -18.31 -9.79 17.10
C SER A 138 -19.49 -10.03 16.13
N PRO A 139 -20.21 -11.15 16.23
CA PRO A 139 -21.39 -11.41 15.40
C PRO A 139 -22.50 -10.37 15.54
N GLU A 140 -22.55 -9.63 16.66
CA GLU A 140 -23.56 -8.59 16.89
C GLU A 140 -23.44 -7.43 15.91
N LYS A 141 -22.27 -7.23 15.32
CA LYS A 141 -21.98 -6.16 14.34
C LYS A 141 -21.28 -6.73 13.11
N ALA A 142 -21.81 -7.83 12.61
CA ALA A 142 -21.21 -8.58 11.51
C ALA A 142 -21.03 -7.74 10.22
N GLY A 143 -21.94 -6.81 9.92
CA GLY A 143 -21.87 -6.04 8.68
C GLY A 143 -21.94 -6.95 7.45
N VAL A 144 -20.92 -6.90 6.60
CA VAL A 144 -20.81 -7.74 5.40
C VAL A 144 -20.18 -9.11 5.67
N HIS A 145 -19.65 -9.32 6.88
CA HIS A 145 -18.98 -10.57 7.23
C HIS A 145 -19.99 -11.67 7.54
N ASP A 146 -19.67 -12.91 7.15
CA ASP A 146 -20.48 -14.08 7.49
C ASP A 146 -20.35 -14.44 8.99
N PRO A 147 -21.44 -14.29 9.80
CA PRO A 147 -21.39 -14.61 11.21
C PRO A 147 -21.07 -16.10 11.48
N GLY A 148 -21.38 -16.98 10.53
CA GLY A 148 -21.10 -18.42 10.62
C GLY A 148 -19.61 -18.76 10.56
N LEU A 149 -18.79 -17.83 10.09
CA LEU A 149 -17.33 -17.97 9.99
C LEU A 149 -16.57 -17.17 11.06
N MET A 150 -17.28 -16.31 11.81
CA MET A 150 -16.69 -15.58 12.93
C MET A 150 -16.39 -16.53 14.09
N ARG A 151 -15.25 -16.30 14.75
CA ARG A 151 -14.81 -17.12 15.88
C ARG A 151 -13.86 -16.37 16.79
N VAL A 152 -13.75 -16.88 18.01
CA VAL A 152 -12.63 -16.50 18.91
C VAL A 152 -11.35 -17.16 18.36
N PRO A 153 -10.20 -16.47 18.35
CA PRO A 153 -8.96 -17.10 17.92
C PRO A 153 -8.58 -18.25 18.83
N ASP A 154 -8.21 -19.37 18.24
CA ASP A 154 -7.62 -20.52 18.94
C ASP A 154 -6.08 -20.54 18.80
N GLU A 155 -5.45 -21.57 19.39
CA GLU A 155 -3.99 -21.69 19.38
C GLU A 155 -3.42 -21.76 17.94
N ALA A 156 -4.11 -22.44 17.03
CA ALA A 156 -3.67 -22.52 15.62
C ALA A 156 -3.80 -21.19 14.87
N ASP A 157 -4.77 -20.35 15.22
CA ASP A 157 -4.86 -18.99 14.72
C ASP A 157 -3.72 -18.12 15.27
N LEU A 158 -3.43 -18.22 16.57
CA LEU A 158 -2.34 -17.50 17.20
C LEU A 158 -0.98 -17.91 16.64
N GLU A 159 -0.72 -19.21 16.48
CA GLU A 159 0.50 -19.70 15.83
C GLU A 159 0.68 -19.13 14.43
N MET A 160 -0.39 -19.08 13.63
CA MET A 160 -0.38 -18.54 12.28
C MET A 160 -0.10 -17.03 12.28
N LEU A 161 -0.77 -16.26 13.15
CA LEU A 161 -0.62 -14.80 13.22
C LEU A 161 0.72 -14.37 13.82
N CYS A 162 1.25 -15.14 14.79
CA CYS A 162 2.52 -14.88 15.46
C CYS A 162 3.72 -15.55 14.76
N SER A 163 3.51 -16.32 13.70
CA SER A 163 4.60 -16.89 12.91
C SER A 163 5.47 -15.80 12.30
N GLU A 164 6.70 -16.13 11.94
CA GLU A 164 7.57 -15.20 11.23
C GLU A 164 6.89 -14.70 9.96
N TRP A 165 6.63 -13.41 9.91
CA TRP A 165 5.94 -12.73 8.83
C TRP A 165 6.85 -11.71 8.15
N ARG A 166 6.92 -11.77 6.83
CA ARG A 166 7.61 -10.75 6.02
C ARG A 166 6.60 -9.71 5.54
N GLY A 167 6.89 -8.43 5.75
CA GLY A 167 5.98 -7.31 5.47
C GLY A 167 5.16 -6.89 6.70
N GLN A 168 4.10 -6.15 6.48
CA GLN A 168 3.20 -5.69 7.53
C GLN A 168 2.03 -6.67 7.69
N LEU A 169 1.69 -7.01 8.93
CA LEU A 169 0.46 -7.72 9.26
C LEU A 169 -0.42 -6.81 10.10
N LEU A 170 -1.54 -6.40 9.52
CA LEU A 170 -2.60 -5.67 10.22
C LEU A 170 -3.74 -6.63 10.50
N VAL A 171 -4.26 -6.64 11.73
CA VAL A 171 -5.39 -7.48 12.12
C VAL A 171 -6.45 -6.62 12.76
N THR A 172 -7.68 -6.69 12.24
CA THR A 172 -8.84 -6.06 12.86
C THR A 172 -9.53 -7.07 13.78
N LEU A 173 -9.68 -6.70 15.03
CA LEU A 173 -10.29 -7.50 16.09
C LEU A 173 -11.51 -6.75 16.65
N ALA A 174 -12.54 -7.50 17.05
CA ALA A 174 -13.67 -7.01 17.85
C ALA A 174 -13.97 -8.04 18.94
N PRO A 175 -13.35 -7.86 20.13
CA PRO A 175 -13.52 -8.77 21.28
C PRO A 175 -14.92 -8.71 21.86
#